data_6f20a06577430103f2ac2ce1763b62c4
#
_entry.id   6f20a06577430103f2ac2ce1763b62c4
#
_cell.length_a   1.000
_cell.length_b   1.000
_cell.length_c   1.000
_cell.angle_alpha   90.00
_cell.angle_beta   90.00
_cell.angle_gamma   90.00
#
_symmetry.space_group_name_H-M   'P 1'
#
loop_
_entity.id
_entity.type
_entity.pdbx_description
1 polymer ?
#
loop_
_entity_poly.entity_id
_entity_poly.type
_entity_poly.pdbx_seq_one_letter_code
_entity_poly.pdbx_strand_id
1 'polypeptide(L)'
;MEDIFSNDNSGGGTNFIMHKNADKQWYSNNEEVKLEKIMICPDTIKTGWGMWNGSYNTEYSDTPFIKIPKPEEGYKEAFSINLFTNDKKCFLWSRFSFGEYQAFKKIAVQFYKDIEANKGKVPVFEYTNQHESIDLKAITINVPLFKFLGWKDRPADFVVPVWDNPEPMIADGQV
;
A
#
# COMPACT_ATOMS: atom_id res chain seq x y z
N MET A 1 23.72 -17.42 16.41
CA MET A 1 23.32 -17.20 16.20
C MET A 1 22.96 -16.41 15.83
N GLU A 2 23.03 -16.24 15.72
CA GLU A 2 22.54 -15.64 15.49
C GLU A 2 22.21 -15.23 14.75
N ASP A 3 22.46 -15.25 14.46
CA ASP A 3 22.10 -14.91 13.78
C ASP A 3 21.50 -14.93 13.23
N ILE A 4 21.13 -15.29 13.39
CA ILE A 4 20.38 -15.44 12.86
C ILE A 4 19.71 -14.66 12.58
N PHE A 5 19.66 -14.32 13.04
CA PHE A 5 19.04 -13.51 12.85
C PHE A 5 19.03 -12.83 11.93
N SER A 6 19.41 -12.76 11.72
CA SER A 6 19.53 -12.16 10.95
C SER A 6 19.06 -12.54 9.92
N ASN A 7 19.00 -13.18 9.63
CA ASN A 7 18.58 -13.56 8.65
C ASN A 7 17.40 -13.44 8.53
N ASP A 8 17.23 -13.52 9.16
CA ASP A 8 16.07 -13.30 9.19
C ASP A 8 15.78 -12.14 8.64
N ASN A 9 16.32 -11.33 8.97
CA ASN A 9 16.14 -10.19 8.45
C ASN A 9 16.28 -10.30 7.07
N SER A 10 16.93 -11.09 6.68
CA SER A 10 17.06 -11.11 5.36
C SER A 10 15.79 -11.44 4.82
N GLY A 11 15.06 -11.32 4.64
CA GLY A 11 13.96 -11.60 3.96
C GLY A 11 12.83 -12.08 4.69
N GLY A 12 13.02 -12.33 5.87
CA GLY A 12 11.97 -12.94 6.62
C GLY A 12 10.83 -12.01 6.90
N GLY A 13 11.07 -10.81 7.28
CA GLY A 13 10.02 -9.91 7.72
C GLY A 13 9.31 -9.22 6.57
N THR A 14 8.11 -8.74 6.84
CA THR A 14 7.35 -7.96 5.89
C THR A 14 7.58 -6.48 6.16
N ASN A 15 7.99 -5.74 5.14
CA ASN A 15 8.16 -4.30 5.25
C ASN A 15 6.86 -3.62 4.92
N PHE A 16 5.97 -3.53 5.89
CA PHE A 16 4.73 -2.80 5.69
C PHE A 16 4.99 -1.30 5.67
N ILE A 17 4.19 -0.57 4.90
CA ILE A 17 4.18 0.88 4.99
C ILE A 17 2.76 1.33 5.22
N MET A 18 2.58 2.37 6.02
CA MET A 18 1.26 2.88 6.33
C MET A 18 1.32 4.37 6.57
N HIS A 19 0.21 5.03 6.33
CA HIS A 19 0.04 6.45 6.60
C HIS A 19 -0.81 6.62 7.84
N LYS A 20 -0.34 7.39 8.81
CA LYS A 20 -1.12 7.68 10.00
C LYS A 20 -1.90 8.96 9.81
N ASN A 21 -3.20 8.87 10.00
CA ASN A 21 -4.08 10.02 9.83
C ASN A 21 -3.77 11.14 10.82
N ALA A 22 -3.41 10.77 12.03
CA ALA A 22 -3.26 11.75 13.10
C ALA A 22 -2.12 12.73 12.87
N ASP A 23 -0.96 12.25 12.43
CA ASP A 23 0.20 13.13 12.24
C ASP A 23 0.57 13.31 10.77
N LYS A 24 -0.18 12.67 9.86
CA LYS A 24 0.01 12.82 8.41
C LYS A 24 1.39 12.36 7.95
N GLN A 25 1.96 11.36 8.62
CA GLN A 25 3.28 10.85 8.28
C GLN A 25 3.19 9.38 7.91
N TRP A 26 4.22 8.91 7.21
CA TRP A 26 4.34 7.51 6.80
C TRP A 26 5.24 6.76 7.75
N TYR A 27 4.92 5.49 7.99
CA TYR A 27 5.65 4.65 8.93
C TYR A 27 5.83 3.26 8.37
N SER A 28 6.96 2.64 8.71
CA SER A 28 7.18 1.23 8.46
C SER A 28 7.72 0.63 9.75
N ASN A 29 7.03 -0.39 10.27
CA ASN A 29 7.43 -1.05 11.52
C ASN A 29 7.67 -0.04 12.64
N ASN A 30 6.76 0.92 12.77
CA ASN A 30 6.75 1.96 13.80
C ASN A 30 7.86 3.00 13.67
N GLU A 31 8.57 3.01 12.56
CA GLU A 31 9.59 4.03 12.31
C GLU A 31 9.12 4.92 11.16
N GLU A 32 9.33 6.22 11.33
CA GLU A 32 8.91 7.17 10.31
C GLU A 32 9.72 6.97 9.03
N VAL A 33 9.02 7.02 7.89
CA VAL A 33 9.63 6.89 6.58
C VAL A 33 9.35 8.17 5.81
N LYS A 34 10.38 8.77 5.26
CA LYS A 34 10.22 9.96 4.42
C LYS A 34 10.04 9.50 2.98
N LEU A 35 8.80 9.53 2.50
CA LEU A 35 8.54 9.19 1.11
C LEU A 35 8.82 10.38 0.23
N GLU A 36 9.44 10.12 -0.91
CA GLU A 36 9.65 11.12 -1.95
C GLU A 36 9.08 10.60 -3.26
N LYS A 37 9.82 9.77 -3.95
CA LYS A 37 9.32 9.15 -5.17
C LYS A 37 9.10 7.67 -4.92
N ILE A 38 8.04 7.15 -5.51
CA ILE A 38 7.75 5.73 -5.41
C ILE A 38 7.47 5.19 -6.80
N MET A 39 7.78 3.91 -6.98
CA MET A 39 7.46 3.18 -8.18
C MET A 39 6.58 2.01 -7.77
N ILE A 40 5.47 1.84 -8.45
CA ILE A 40 4.49 0.85 -8.08
C ILE A 40 4.67 -0.39 -8.95
N CYS A 41 4.52 -1.57 -8.36
CA CYS A 41 4.56 -2.83 -9.10
C CYS A 41 3.14 -3.16 -9.53
N PRO A 42 2.77 -2.89 -10.79
CA PRO A 42 1.37 -3.00 -11.20
C PRO A 42 0.84 -4.42 -11.15
N ASP A 43 1.70 -5.41 -11.33
CA ASP A 43 1.29 -6.79 -11.34
C ASP A 43 1.06 -7.37 -9.95
N THR A 44 1.26 -6.59 -8.90
CA THR A 44 1.02 -7.07 -7.53
C THR A 44 -0.20 -6.45 -6.89
N ILE A 45 -1.00 -5.71 -7.65
CA ILE A 45 -2.19 -5.04 -7.10
C ILE A 45 -3.25 -6.08 -6.75
N LYS A 46 -3.79 -5.94 -5.54
CA LYS A 46 -4.95 -6.72 -5.11
C LYS A 46 -5.97 -5.77 -4.53
N THR A 47 -7.23 -6.02 -4.81
CA THR A 47 -8.33 -5.23 -4.24
C THR A 47 -9.41 -6.16 -3.74
N GLY A 48 -10.14 -5.74 -2.72
CA GLY A 48 -11.21 -6.55 -2.16
C GLY A 48 -11.70 -5.99 -0.84
N TRP A 49 -11.80 -6.85 0.15
CA TRP A 49 -12.38 -6.52 1.44
C TRP A 49 -11.49 -7.00 2.58
N GLY A 50 -11.48 -6.26 3.65
CA GLY A 50 -10.70 -6.62 4.83
C GLY A 50 -11.44 -6.31 6.11
N MET A 51 -11.14 -7.08 7.15
CA MET A 51 -11.76 -6.90 8.45
C MET A 51 -10.81 -7.38 9.54
N TRP A 52 -10.88 -6.74 10.69
CA TRP A 52 -10.20 -7.18 11.89
C TRP A 52 -11.24 -7.60 12.93
N ASN A 53 -11.14 -8.84 13.40
CA ASN A 53 -12.01 -9.34 14.45
C ASN A 53 -11.21 -10.23 15.40
N GLY A 54 -10.00 -9.82 15.74
CA GLY A 54 -9.07 -10.63 16.50
C GLY A 54 -7.99 -11.24 15.63
N SER A 55 -8.26 -11.27 14.33
CA SER A 55 -7.26 -11.66 13.33
C SER A 55 -7.63 -10.93 12.05
N TYR A 56 -6.69 -10.88 11.11
CA TYR A 56 -6.96 -10.28 9.81
C TYR A 56 -7.72 -11.25 8.93
N ASN A 57 -8.72 -10.71 8.28
CA ASN A 57 -9.48 -11.47 7.28
C ASN A 57 -9.55 -10.63 6.04
N THR A 58 -9.00 -11.12 4.95
CA THR A 58 -9.04 -10.41 3.67
C THR A 58 -9.59 -11.34 2.60
N GLU A 59 -10.37 -10.77 1.69
CA GLU A 59 -10.82 -11.47 0.51
C GLU A 59 -10.59 -10.57 -0.69
N TYR A 60 -9.69 -11.00 -1.54
CA TYR A 60 -9.33 -10.22 -2.72
C TYR A 60 -9.95 -10.82 -3.96
N SER A 61 -10.30 -9.96 -4.91
CA SER A 61 -10.78 -10.39 -6.21
C SER A 61 -9.64 -11.05 -6.98
N ASP A 62 -9.97 -12.01 -7.83
CA ASP A 62 -8.98 -12.62 -8.70
C ASP A 62 -8.39 -11.62 -9.69
N THR A 63 -9.15 -10.60 -10.04
CA THR A 63 -8.70 -9.55 -10.93
C THR A 63 -8.83 -8.22 -10.20
N PRO A 64 -7.75 -7.40 -10.14
CA PRO A 64 -7.84 -6.12 -9.44
C PRO A 64 -8.99 -5.26 -9.98
N PHE A 65 -9.63 -4.55 -9.07
CA PHE A 65 -10.70 -3.60 -9.35
C PHE A 65 -12.00 -4.21 -9.87
N ILE A 66 -12.07 -5.53 -9.98
CA ILE A 66 -13.34 -6.20 -10.24
C ILE A 66 -14.00 -6.41 -8.88
N LYS A 67 -15.17 -5.84 -8.68
CA LYS A 67 -15.84 -5.91 -7.40
C LYS A 67 -16.32 -7.32 -7.10
N ILE A 68 -16.10 -7.74 -5.87
CA ILE A 68 -16.69 -8.97 -5.34
C ILE A 68 -17.63 -8.57 -4.20
N PRO A 69 -18.63 -9.39 -3.89
CA PRO A 69 -19.56 -9.05 -2.83
C PRO A 69 -18.87 -8.91 -1.48
N LYS A 70 -19.37 -7.98 -0.67
CA LYS A 70 -18.86 -7.86 0.71
C LYS A 70 -19.18 -9.15 1.45
N PRO A 71 -18.17 -9.80 2.07
CA PRO A 71 -18.41 -11.09 2.70
C PRO A 71 -19.43 -11.02 3.83
N GLU A 72 -19.40 -9.98 4.65
CA GLU A 72 -20.38 -9.77 5.71
C GLU A 72 -20.20 -8.35 6.25
N GLU A 73 -21.07 -7.95 7.16
CA GLU A 73 -20.95 -6.63 7.76
C GLU A 73 -19.64 -6.49 8.50
N GLY A 74 -19.13 -5.28 8.53
CA GLY A 74 -17.85 -5.01 9.18
C GLY A 74 -16.66 -5.02 8.26
N TYR A 75 -16.78 -5.62 7.08
CA TYR A 75 -15.70 -5.58 6.10
C TYR A 75 -15.61 -4.20 5.48
N LYS A 76 -14.38 -3.76 5.24
CA LYS A 76 -14.09 -2.48 4.59
C LYS A 76 -13.31 -2.74 3.32
N GLU A 77 -13.39 -1.81 2.39
CA GLU A 77 -12.64 -1.93 1.15
C GLU A 77 -11.15 -1.98 1.44
N ALA A 78 -10.47 -2.94 0.83
CA ALA A 78 -9.06 -3.22 1.10
C ALA A 78 -8.26 -3.28 -0.18
N PHE A 79 -6.99 -3.02 -0.07
CA PHE A 79 -6.07 -3.13 -1.18
C PHE A 79 -4.71 -3.62 -0.69
N SER A 80 -3.92 -4.11 -1.62
CA SER A 80 -2.54 -4.51 -1.34
C SER A 80 -1.72 -4.25 -2.59
N ILE A 81 -0.56 -3.65 -2.42
CA ILE A 81 0.31 -3.31 -3.55
C ILE A 81 1.74 -3.20 -3.05
N ASN A 82 2.69 -3.59 -3.87
CA ASN A 82 4.09 -3.42 -3.55
C ASN A 82 4.62 -2.17 -4.24
N LEU A 83 5.48 -1.45 -3.53
CA LEU A 83 6.09 -0.27 -4.10
C LEU A 83 7.58 -0.22 -3.73
N PHE A 84 8.33 0.47 -4.55
CA PHE A 84 9.75 0.71 -4.32
C PHE A 84 9.97 2.20 -4.14
N THR A 85 10.89 2.53 -3.24
CA THR A 85 11.32 3.91 -3.08
C THR A 85 12.53 4.15 -3.99
N ASN A 86 12.93 5.40 -4.12
CA ASN A 86 14.07 5.71 -4.98
C ASN A 86 15.41 5.22 -4.40
N ASP A 87 15.45 4.84 -3.13
CA ASP A 87 16.63 4.18 -2.58
C ASP A 87 16.49 2.66 -2.61
N LYS A 88 15.61 2.15 -3.45
CA LYS A 88 15.47 0.73 -3.78
C LYS A 88 14.93 -0.13 -2.66
N LYS A 89 14.24 0.45 -1.69
CA LYS A 89 13.55 -0.32 -0.68
C LYS A 89 12.18 -0.72 -1.18
N CYS A 90 11.79 -1.97 -0.93
CA CYS A 90 10.47 -2.45 -1.29
C CYS A 90 9.60 -2.48 -0.04
N PHE A 91 8.39 -1.94 -0.19
CA PHE A 91 7.40 -1.93 0.89
C PHE A 91 6.11 -2.55 0.40
N LEU A 92 5.40 -3.18 1.33
CA LEU A 92 4.04 -3.66 1.08
C LEU A 92 3.07 -2.65 1.69
N TRP A 93 2.26 -2.04 0.83
CA TRP A 93 1.20 -1.12 1.28
C TRP A 93 -0.10 -1.89 1.18
N SER A 94 -0.53 -2.40 2.32
CA SER A 94 -1.68 -3.31 2.39
C SER A 94 -2.58 -2.83 3.53
N ARG A 95 -3.71 -2.22 3.19
CA ARG A 95 -4.53 -1.53 4.17
C ARG A 95 -6.00 -1.67 3.86
N PHE A 96 -6.84 -1.41 4.86
CA PHE A 96 -8.27 -1.26 4.67
C PHE A 96 -8.82 -0.06 5.46
N SER A 97 -8.00 0.96 5.67
CA SER A 97 -8.48 2.21 6.24
C SER A 97 -9.04 3.09 5.13
N PHE A 98 -10.05 3.88 5.47
CA PHE A 98 -10.74 4.71 4.48
C PHE A 98 -9.78 5.67 3.77
N GLY A 99 -8.98 6.38 4.54
CA GLY A 99 -8.10 7.39 3.96
C GLY A 99 -7.05 6.83 3.03
N GLU A 100 -6.45 5.72 3.41
CA GLU A 100 -5.44 5.10 2.56
C GLU A 100 -6.06 4.48 1.33
N TYR A 101 -7.27 3.91 1.47
CA TYR A 101 -7.95 3.38 0.30
C TYR A 101 -8.28 4.49 -0.69
N GLN A 102 -8.70 5.66 -0.20
CA GLN A 102 -8.93 6.81 -1.08
C GLN A 102 -7.66 7.24 -1.80
N ALA A 103 -6.52 7.27 -1.08
CA ALA A 103 -5.24 7.60 -1.69
C ALA A 103 -4.88 6.59 -2.77
N PHE A 104 -5.05 5.31 -2.48
CA PHE A 104 -4.77 4.26 -3.43
C PHE A 104 -5.63 4.41 -4.68
N LYS A 105 -6.91 4.69 -4.53
CA LYS A 105 -7.79 4.88 -5.69
C LYS A 105 -7.35 6.06 -6.54
N LYS A 106 -6.97 7.16 -5.92
CA LYS A 106 -6.49 8.33 -6.67
C LYS A 106 -5.23 8.02 -7.46
N ILE A 107 -4.35 7.19 -6.90
CA ILE A 107 -3.17 6.73 -7.61
C ILE A 107 -3.57 5.83 -8.77
N ALA A 108 -4.42 4.86 -8.50
CA ALA A 108 -4.77 3.85 -9.48
C ALA A 108 -5.43 4.43 -10.73
N VAL A 109 -6.33 5.41 -10.57
CA VAL A 109 -7.01 5.97 -11.73
C VAL A 109 -6.07 6.66 -12.69
N GLN A 110 -4.86 7.01 -12.24
CA GLN A 110 -3.91 7.72 -13.08
C GLN A 110 -3.10 6.78 -13.95
N PHE A 111 -3.00 5.49 -13.62
CA PHE A 111 -2.14 4.61 -14.40
C PHE A 111 -2.77 3.29 -14.80
N TYR A 112 -3.79 2.82 -14.10
CA TYR A 112 -4.25 1.44 -14.28
C TYR A 112 -4.73 1.15 -15.70
N LYS A 113 -5.39 2.10 -16.32
CA LYS A 113 -5.91 1.91 -17.68
C LYS A 113 -4.79 1.75 -18.71
N ASP A 114 -3.59 2.19 -18.41
CA ASP A 114 -2.47 2.18 -19.35
C ASP A 114 -1.49 1.04 -19.11
N ILE A 115 -1.82 0.10 -18.23
CA ILE A 115 -0.93 -1.00 -17.89
C ILE A 115 -0.56 -1.82 -19.12
N GLU A 116 -1.56 -2.16 -19.96
CA GLU A 116 -1.30 -3.02 -21.12
C GLU A 116 -0.34 -2.36 -22.10
N ALA A 117 -0.41 -1.05 -22.24
CA ALA A 117 0.48 -0.33 -23.15
C ALA A 117 1.86 -0.13 -22.57
N ASN A 118 2.07 -0.47 -21.31
CA ASN A 118 3.33 -0.20 -20.60
C ASN A 118 3.89 -1.44 -19.91
N LYS A 119 3.76 -2.60 -20.55
CA LYS A 119 4.30 -3.83 -20.00
C LYS A 119 5.81 -3.71 -19.83
N GLY A 120 6.31 -4.22 -18.71
CA GLY A 120 7.73 -4.11 -18.40
C GLY A 120 8.13 -2.78 -17.80
N LYS A 121 7.17 -1.89 -17.61
CA LYS A 121 7.41 -0.58 -17.02
C LYS A 121 6.68 -0.43 -15.70
N VAL A 122 7.08 0.56 -14.94
CA VAL A 122 6.45 0.88 -13.66
C VAL A 122 6.02 2.34 -13.65
N PRO A 123 4.86 2.63 -13.08
CA PRO A 123 4.43 4.02 -12.93
C PRO A 123 5.17 4.66 -11.76
N VAL A 124 5.56 5.91 -11.94
CA VAL A 124 6.33 6.66 -10.96
C VAL A 124 5.46 7.78 -10.42
N PHE A 125 5.47 7.92 -9.10
CA PHE A 125 4.72 8.96 -8.42
C PHE A 125 5.63 9.72 -7.48
N GLU A 126 5.29 10.98 -7.27
CA GLU A 126 5.97 11.81 -6.28
C GLU A 126 5.01 12.11 -5.15
N TYR A 127 5.45 11.91 -3.92
CA TYR A 127 4.63 12.27 -2.76
C TYR A 127 4.70 13.78 -2.58
N THR A 128 3.53 14.41 -2.52
CA THR A 128 3.47 15.87 -2.51
C THR A 128 3.60 16.48 -1.12
N ASN A 129 3.52 15.66 -0.07
CA ASN A 129 3.41 16.13 1.31
C ASN A 129 2.14 16.96 1.54
N GLN A 130 1.18 16.87 0.64
CA GLN A 130 -0.10 17.54 0.77
C GLN A 130 -1.19 16.52 0.96
N HIS A 131 -2.32 16.96 1.48
CA HIS A 131 -3.43 16.08 1.83
C HIS A 131 -4.74 16.72 1.44
N GLU A 132 -5.69 15.87 1.06
CA GLU A 132 -7.08 16.28 0.91
C GLU A 132 -7.79 15.91 2.20
N SER A 133 -8.47 16.87 2.82
CA SER A 133 -9.20 16.62 4.06
C SER A 133 -10.64 16.26 3.74
N ILE A 134 -11.11 15.17 4.32
CA ILE A 134 -12.50 14.75 4.19
C ILE A 134 -13.09 14.71 5.59
N ASP A 135 -14.13 15.52 5.81
CA ASP A 135 -14.78 15.57 7.11
C ASP A 135 -15.85 14.50 7.19
N LEU A 136 -15.69 13.58 8.13
CA LEU A 136 -16.70 12.62 8.49
C LEU A 136 -17.30 13.06 9.83
N LYS A 137 -18.35 12.39 10.28
CA LYS A 137 -19.11 12.88 11.43
C LYS A 137 -18.24 13.17 12.65
N ALA A 138 -17.33 12.29 12.98
CA ALA A 138 -16.56 12.39 14.22
C ALA A 138 -15.08 12.62 13.99
N ILE A 139 -14.62 12.70 12.74
CA ILE A 139 -13.18 12.72 12.48
C ILE A 139 -12.92 13.33 11.11
N THR A 140 -11.79 14.00 10.98
CA THR A 140 -11.30 14.46 9.69
C THR A 140 -10.28 13.46 9.18
N ILE A 141 -10.47 13.02 7.95
CA ILE A 141 -9.56 12.08 7.29
C ILE A 141 -8.64 12.88 6.37
N ASN A 142 -7.34 12.66 6.50
CA ASN A 142 -6.34 13.31 5.68
C ASN A 142 -5.81 12.32 4.64
N VAL A 143 -6.20 12.52 3.39
CA VAL A 143 -5.84 11.63 2.30
C VAL A 143 -4.54 12.11 1.69
N PRO A 144 -3.46 11.33 1.77
CA PRO A 144 -2.19 11.76 1.18
C PRO A 144 -2.28 11.81 -0.35
N LEU A 145 -1.66 12.82 -0.93
CA LEU A 145 -1.76 13.07 -2.36
C LEU A 145 -0.43 12.79 -3.05
N PHE A 146 -0.51 12.12 -4.20
CA PHE A 146 0.65 11.79 -5.01
C PHE A 146 0.48 12.35 -6.41
N LYS A 147 1.58 12.75 -7.01
CA LYS A 147 1.59 13.28 -8.36
C LYS A 147 2.18 12.23 -9.31
N PHE A 148 1.44 11.90 -10.36
CA PHE A 148 1.91 10.94 -11.36
C PHE A 148 2.99 11.58 -12.22
N LEU A 149 4.15 10.94 -12.33
CA LEU A 149 5.27 11.46 -13.10
C LEU A 149 5.45 10.73 -14.43
N GLY A 150 4.74 9.63 -14.64
CA GLY A 150 4.85 8.89 -15.88
C GLY A 150 5.36 7.47 -15.65
N TRP A 151 5.69 6.80 -16.72
CA TRP A 151 6.16 5.42 -16.72
C TRP A 151 7.66 5.37 -16.95
N LYS A 152 8.33 4.40 -16.36
CA LYS A 152 9.75 4.16 -16.66
C LYS A 152 9.98 2.66 -16.72
N ASP A 153 11.06 2.26 -17.37
CA ASP A 153 11.43 0.86 -17.41
C ASP A 153 11.67 0.34 -16.01
N ARG A 154 11.19 -0.87 -15.74
CA ARG A 154 11.36 -1.46 -14.43
C ARG A 154 12.84 -1.80 -14.22
N PRO A 155 13.47 -1.27 -13.17
CA PRO A 155 14.87 -1.64 -12.88
C PRO A 155 14.97 -3.14 -12.61
N ALA A 156 16.03 -3.77 -13.10
CA ALA A 156 16.20 -5.21 -12.97
C ALA A 156 16.31 -5.66 -11.52
N ASP A 157 16.76 -4.77 -10.63
CA ASP A 157 16.90 -5.10 -9.21
C ASP A 157 15.64 -4.81 -8.41
N PHE A 158 14.55 -4.41 -9.06
CA PHE A 158 13.27 -4.22 -8.38
C PHE A 158 12.54 -5.56 -8.34
N VAL A 159 12.92 -6.40 -7.40
CA VAL A 159 12.33 -7.72 -7.23
C VAL A 159 11.51 -7.70 -5.95
N VAL A 160 10.23 -8.04 -6.08
CA VAL A 160 9.34 -8.06 -4.92
C VAL A 160 9.66 -9.30 -4.09
N PRO A 161 9.97 -9.12 -2.80
CA PRO A 161 10.24 -10.27 -1.94
C PRO A 161 9.00 -11.13 -1.73
N VAL A 162 9.20 -12.36 -1.31
CA VAL A 162 8.10 -13.18 -0.80
C VAL A 162 7.94 -12.80 0.67
N TRP A 163 6.87 -12.08 0.98
CA TRP A 163 6.67 -11.57 2.33
C TRP A 163 6.11 -12.66 3.24
N ASP A 164 6.57 -12.65 4.51
CA ASP A 164 5.93 -13.43 5.55
C ASP A 164 4.72 -12.66 6.04
N ASN A 165 3.60 -13.35 6.21
CA ASN A 165 2.39 -12.74 6.76
C ASN A 165 2.03 -11.43 6.07
N PRO A 166 1.71 -11.45 4.77
CA PRO A 166 1.42 -10.22 4.05
C PRO A 166 0.05 -9.62 4.36
N GLU A 167 -0.56 -10.00 5.44
CA GLU A 167 -1.86 -9.45 5.85
C GLU A 167 -1.70 -8.00 6.28
N PRO A 168 -2.72 -7.18 6.08
CA PRO A 168 -2.62 -5.78 6.49
C PRO A 168 -2.36 -5.65 7.98
N MET A 169 -1.48 -4.73 8.34
CA MET A 169 -1.19 -4.47 9.74
C MET A 169 -2.16 -3.45 10.31
N ILE A 170 -2.58 -3.66 11.55
CA ILE A 170 -3.37 -2.69 12.29
C ILE A 170 -2.39 -1.83 13.09
N ALA A 171 -2.46 -0.52 12.89
CA ALA A 171 -1.72 0.40 13.72
C ALA A 171 -2.59 0.80 14.91
N ASP A 172 -1.97 1.30 15.95
CA ASP A 172 -2.69 1.80 17.11
C ASP A 172 -3.67 2.87 16.68
N GLY A 173 -4.89 2.78 17.14
CA GLY A 173 -5.91 3.74 16.81
C GLY A 173 -6.45 3.63 15.41
N GLN A 174 -6.02 2.66 14.68
CA GLN A 174 -6.45 2.44 13.32
C GLN A 174 -7.68 1.55 13.33
N VAL A 175 -8.75 1.95 12.72
CA VAL A 175 -9.94 1.11 12.63
C VAL A 175 -10.64 1.29 11.31
#